data_608c0ec02fe13c4bd00f1db172d68901
#
_entry.id   608c0ec02fe13c4bd00f1db172d68901
#
_cell.length_a   1.000
_cell.length_b   1.000
_cell.length_c   1.000
_cell.angle_alpha   90.00
_cell.angle_beta   90.00
_cell.angle_gamma   90.00
#
_symmetry.space_group_name_H-M   'P 1'
#
loop_
_entity.id
_entity.type
_entity.pdbx_description
1 polymer ?
#
loop_
_entity_poly.entity_id
_entity_poly.type
_entity_poly.pdbx_seq_one_letter_code
_entity_poly.pdbx_strand_id
1 'polypeptide(L)'
;VTRQFDTVGIVGLGTMGAGIAEVLARTGVTVVAVDVDETALDRGRGHLTHSTDRAVAGGKLSSADRDATLARISYATSLDALAGAD
;
A
#
# COMPACT_ATOMS: atom_id res chain seq x y z
N VAL A 1 17.43 11.10 -15.68
CA VAL A 1 17.48 9.83 -14.94
C VAL A 1 16.36 9.82 -13.91
N THR A 2 15.60 8.79 -13.95
CA THR A 2 14.54 8.60 -12.98
C THR A 2 15.08 7.81 -11.79
N ARG A 3 15.00 8.39 -10.62
CA ARG A 3 15.33 7.66 -9.41
C ARG A 3 14.18 6.74 -9.03
N GLN A 4 14.49 5.50 -8.74
CA GLN A 4 13.53 4.54 -8.24
C GLN A 4 13.77 4.27 -6.76
N PHE A 5 12.68 4.19 -6.01
CA PHE A 5 12.74 3.82 -4.60
C PHE A 5 12.34 2.36 -4.46
N ASP A 6 13.13 1.58 -3.73
CA ASP A 6 12.80 0.19 -3.47
C ASP A 6 11.73 0.07 -2.39
N THR A 7 11.79 0.94 -1.39
CA THR A 7 10.86 0.93 -0.25
C THR A 7 10.45 2.36 0.08
N VAL A 8 9.14 2.57 0.19
CA VAL A 8 8.58 3.88 0.54
C VAL A 8 7.71 3.73 1.78
N GLY A 9 7.90 4.63 2.74
CA GLY A 9 7.08 4.71 3.93
C GLY A 9 5.94 5.69 3.74
N ILE A 10 4.74 5.32 4.20
CA ILE A 10 3.58 6.21 4.20
C ILE A 10 3.08 6.33 5.63
N VAL A 11 2.96 7.56 6.11
CA VAL A 11 2.42 7.84 7.43
C VAL A 11 0.99 8.34 7.27
N GLY A 12 0.06 7.66 7.91
CA GLY A 12 -1.36 7.95 7.75
C GLY A 12 -1.97 7.17 6.60
N LEU A 13 -2.79 6.16 6.93
CA LEU A 13 -3.38 5.28 5.93
C LEU A 13 -4.89 5.53 5.79
N GLY A 14 -5.25 6.82 5.67
CA GLY A 14 -6.61 7.20 5.31
C GLY A 14 -6.87 6.94 3.83
N THR A 15 -8.00 7.42 3.31
CA THR A 15 -8.38 7.20 1.91
C THR A 15 -7.28 7.65 0.95
N MET A 16 -6.70 8.82 1.19
CA MET A 16 -5.63 9.36 0.34
C MET A 16 -4.35 8.53 0.46
N GLY A 17 -3.95 8.18 1.70
CA GLY A 17 -2.75 7.37 1.93
C GLY A 17 -2.87 5.99 1.33
N ALA A 18 -4.04 5.36 1.43
CA ALA A 18 -4.30 4.07 0.82
C ALA A 18 -4.20 4.15 -0.70
N GLY A 19 -4.72 5.20 -1.30
CA GLY A 19 -4.61 5.42 -2.76
C GLY A 19 -3.16 5.55 -3.22
N ILE A 20 -2.35 6.30 -2.49
CA ILE A 20 -0.93 6.45 -2.79
C ILE A 20 -0.20 5.12 -2.63
N ALA A 21 -0.48 4.36 -1.57
CA ALA A 21 0.11 3.06 -1.33
C ALA A 21 -0.19 2.09 -2.48
N GLU A 22 -1.44 2.08 -2.96
CA GLU A 22 -1.83 1.24 -4.07
C GLU A 22 -1.07 1.58 -5.35
N VAL A 23 -0.98 2.86 -5.70
CA VAL A 23 -0.27 3.31 -6.90
C VAL A 23 1.20 2.88 -6.84
N LEU A 24 1.86 3.11 -5.72
CA LEU A 24 3.27 2.73 -5.56
C LEU A 24 3.46 1.22 -5.63
N ALA A 25 2.62 0.45 -4.96
CA ALA A 25 2.72 -1.00 -4.94
C ALA A 25 2.46 -1.61 -6.33
N ARG A 26 1.56 -1.03 -7.12
CA ARG A 26 1.32 -1.48 -8.50
C ARG A 26 2.55 -1.31 -9.39
N THR A 27 3.38 -0.31 -9.09
CA THR A 27 4.60 -0.07 -9.88
C THR A 27 5.77 -0.93 -9.41
N GLY A 28 5.58 -1.78 -8.41
CA GLY A 28 6.61 -2.68 -7.92
C GLY A 28 7.35 -2.19 -6.68
N VAL A 29 6.93 -1.08 -6.11
CA VAL A 29 7.57 -0.51 -4.91
C VAL A 29 7.04 -1.23 -3.68
N THR A 30 7.94 -1.56 -2.75
CA THR A 30 7.56 -2.05 -1.42
C THR A 30 7.10 -0.87 -0.58
N VAL A 31 5.94 -1.01 0.06
CA VAL A 31 5.34 0.07 0.84
C VAL A 31 5.24 -0.36 2.30
N VAL A 32 5.69 0.50 3.20
CA VAL A 32 5.47 0.33 4.64
C VAL A 32 4.47 1.41 5.07
N ALA A 33 3.26 0.99 5.43
CA ALA A 33 2.21 1.90 5.83
C ALA A 33 2.12 1.94 7.35
N VAL A 34 2.17 3.14 7.91
CA VAL A 34 2.14 3.36 9.36
C VAL A 34 0.94 4.23 9.70
N ASP A 35 0.20 3.86 10.71
CA ASP A 35 -0.87 4.69 11.25
C ASP A 35 -0.89 4.59 12.78
N VAL A 36 -1.71 5.43 13.40
CA VAL A 36 -1.71 5.61 14.86
C VAL A 36 -2.17 4.38 15.62
N ASP A 37 -3.05 3.56 15.04
CA ASP A 37 -3.55 2.35 15.71
C ASP A 37 -4.01 1.30 14.70
N GLU A 38 -4.32 0.10 15.22
CA GLU A 38 -4.76 -1.02 14.40
C GLU A 38 -6.08 -0.75 13.67
N THR A 39 -6.98 0.01 14.29
CA THR A 39 -8.26 0.35 13.67
C THR A 39 -8.05 1.16 12.39
N ALA A 40 -7.15 2.14 12.44
CA ALA A 40 -6.82 2.94 11.26
C ALA A 40 -6.16 2.08 10.17
N LEU A 41 -5.28 1.16 10.56
CA LEU A 41 -4.65 0.24 9.60
C LEU A 41 -5.69 -0.68 8.96
N ASP A 42 -6.64 -1.19 9.73
CA ASP A 42 -7.70 -2.06 9.20
C ASP A 42 -8.57 -1.32 8.19
N ARG A 43 -8.88 -0.05 8.44
CA ARG A 43 -9.62 0.76 7.47
C ARG A 43 -8.82 0.93 6.19
N GLY A 44 -7.52 1.19 6.30
CA GLY A 44 -6.65 1.32 5.14
C GLY A 44 -6.57 0.04 4.33
N ARG A 45 -6.44 -1.10 4.99
CA ARG A 45 -6.48 -2.40 4.33
C ARG A 45 -7.79 -2.60 3.60
N GLY A 46 -8.91 -2.23 4.22
CA GLY A 46 -10.23 -2.31 3.61
C GLY A 46 -10.32 -1.48 2.34
N HIS A 47 -9.81 -0.26 2.35
CA HIS A 47 -9.75 0.59 1.16
C HIS A 47 -8.92 -0.05 0.05
N LEU A 48 -7.77 -0.59 0.37
CA LEU A 48 -6.89 -1.24 -0.59
C LEU A 48 -7.53 -2.49 -1.19
N THR A 49 -8.11 -3.34 -0.35
CA THR A 49 -8.79 -4.55 -0.80
C THR A 49 -9.95 -4.20 -1.72
N HIS A 50 -10.79 -3.24 -1.31
CA HIS A 50 -11.96 -2.83 -2.09
C HIS A 50 -11.55 -2.24 -3.45
N SER A 51 -10.57 -1.34 -3.44
CA SER A 51 -10.09 -0.69 -4.66
C SER A 51 -9.48 -1.69 -5.64
N THR A 52 -8.64 -2.60 -5.15
CA THR A 52 -8.02 -3.61 -6.01
C THR A 52 -9.02 -4.64 -6.51
N ASP A 53 -10.01 -5.02 -5.69
CA ASP A 53 -11.08 -5.92 -6.12
C ASP A 53 -11.92 -5.28 -7.24
N ARG A 54 -12.20 -3.99 -7.14
CA ARG A 54 -12.92 -3.27 -8.19
C ARG A 54 -12.11 -3.24 -9.49
N ALA A 55 -10.79 -3.07 -9.39
CA ALA A 55 -9.93 -3.07 -10.56
C ALA A 55 -9.91 -4.45 -11.25
N VAL A 56 -9.92 -5.52 -10.47
CA VAL A 56 -10.01 -6.89 -11.00
C VAL A 56 -11.36 -7.11 -11.69
N ALA A 57 -12.45 -6.72 -11.02
CA ALA A 57 -13.79 -6.86 -11.59
C ALA A 57 -13.96 -6.08 -12.88
N GLY A 58 -13.32 -4.92 -13.00
CA GLY A 58 -13.35 -4.10 -14.20
C GLY A 58 -12.38 -4.51 -15.30
N GLY A 59 -11.61 -5.58 -15.08
CA GLY A 59 -10.64 -6.05 -16.08
C GLY A 59 -9.37 -5.21 -16.19
N LYS A 60 -9.14 -4.29 -15.25
CA LYS A 60 -7.97 -3.39 -15.27
C LYS A 60 -6.76 -3.99 -14.57
N LEU A 61 -6.96 -5.04 -13.81
CA LEU A 61 -5.92 -5.68 -13.01
C LEU A 61 -6.22 -7.18 -12.95
N SER A 62 -5.22 -8.02 -13.14
CA SER A 62 -5.39 -9.46 -12.97
C SER A 62 -5.42 -9.82 -11.49
N SER A 63 -6.00 -10.98 -11.15
CA SER A 63 -5.99 -11.46 -9.76
C SER A 63 -4.57 -11.68 -9.25
N ALA A 64 -3.68 -12.19 -10.10
CA ALA A 64 -2.29 -12.40 -9.74
C ALA A 64 -1.57 -11.08 -9.46
N ASP A 65 -1.81 -10.06 -10.27
CA ASP A 65 -1.22 -8.74 -10.06
C ASP A 65 -1.80 -8.07 -8.82
N ARG A 66 -3.10 -8.28 -8.55
CA ARG A 66 -3.73 -7.81 -7.31
C ARG A 66 -3.04 -8.40 -6.09
N ASP A 67 -2.83 -9.71 -6.09
CA ASP A 67 -2.20 -10.40 -4.97
C ASP A 67 -0.76 -9.91 -4.77
N ALA A 68 -0.01 -9.75 -5.85
CA ALA A 68 1.35 -9.23 -5.79
C ALA A 68 1.38 -7.79 -5.26
N THR A 69 0.45 -6.95 -5.70
CA THR A 69 0.34 -5.57 -5.24
C THR A 69 0.10 -5.51 -3.73
N LEU A 70 -0.87 -6.26 -3.24
CA LEU A 70 -1.19 -6.27 -1.80
C LEU A 70 -0.03 -6.85 -0.97
N ALA A 71 0.70 -7.82 -1.51
CA ALA A 71 1.83 -8.42 -0.81
C ALA A 71 3.01 -7.46 -0.63
N ARG A 72 3.10 -6.40 -1.44
CA ARG A 72 4.16 -5.39 -1.32
C ARG A 72 3.89 -4.37 -0.22
N ILE A 73 2.71 -4.39 0.40
CA ILE A 73 2.31 -3.42 1.42
C ILE A 73 2.37 -4.06 2.78
N SER A 74 3.19 -3.50 3.66
CA SER A 74 3.30 -3.91 5.07
C SER A 74 2.67 -2.84 5.95
N TYR A 75 2.21 -3.22 7.12
CA TYR A 75 1.47 -2.33 8.03
C TYR A 75 2.10 -2.33 9.41
N ALA A 76 2.18 -1.16 10.02
CA ALA A 76 2.72 -1.03 11.37
C ALA A 76 2.11 0.16 12.09
N THR A 77 2.18 0.14 13.43
CA THR A 77 1.70 1.26 14.26
C THR A 77 2.84 2.10 14.81
N SER A 78 4.09 1.74 14.52
CA SER A 78 5.26 2.43 15.01
C SER A 78 6.08 3.03 13.87
N LEU A 79 6.55 4.25 14.05
CA LEU A 79 7.45 4.90 13.10
C LEU A 79 8.79 4.17 12.96
N ASP A 80 9.15 3.34 13.91
CA ASP A 80 10.38 2.55 13.82
C ASP A 80 10.38 1.63 12.59
N ALA A 81 9.19 1.23 12.13
CA ALA A 81 9.06 0.41 10.92
C ALA A 81 9.54 1.13 9.67
N LEU A 82 9.68 2.46 9.70
CA LEU A 82 10.16 3.23 8.55
C LEU A 82 11.68 3.29 8.46
N ALA A 83 12.40 2.73 9.42
CA ALA A 83 13.87 2.81 9.45
C ALA A 83 14.52 2.22 8.19
N GLY A 84 13.88 1.26 7.54
CA GLY A 84 14.39 0.66 6.31
C GLY A 84 13.87 1.30 5.03
N ALA A 85 13.06 2.39 5.11
CA ALA A 85 12.52 3.04 3.93
C ALA A 85 13.56 3.95 3.27
N ASP A 86 13.47 4.07 1.98
CA ASP A 86 14.37 4.92 1.17
C ASP A 86 14.02 6.41 1.23
#